data_478d04a4b7b6b42026ad01796b60043a
#
_entry.id   478d04a4b7b6b42026ad01796b60043a
#
_cell.length_a   1.000
_cell.length_b   1.000
_cell.length_c   1.000
_cell.angle_alpha   90.00
_cell.angle_beta   90.00
_cell.angle_gamma   90.00
#
_symmetry.space_group_name_H-M   'P 1'
#
loop_
_entity.id
_entity.type
_entity.pdbx_description
1 polymer ?
#
loop_
_entity_poly.entity_id
_entity_poly.type
_entity_poly.pdbx_seq_one_letter_code
_entity_poly.pdbx_strand_id
1 'polypeptide(L)'
;MINYNIGIQLTKNSEKYSGLISDFQSKKNVNCIHIYNNDILKENFSSLDILATHRMDDNLFSYATDRLKWIHFGSAGIEGSLFPAILKSKTIITNSSGIHADSVSEFVIASMLYFAKQFKDCNTFYKNKEWNQWDIAKKMQNLKGKTIGIIGYGSIGKAIGNRAKAFGMRVIGTRRLQKTIENKKTIDYLIPLSDLDFLLEESDYVIISCPLTP
;
A
#
# COMPACT_ATOMS: atom_id res chain seq x y z
N MET A 1 -22.23 4.81 -31.23
CA MET A 1 -21.06 4.27 -30.49
C MET A 1 -20.85 5.18 -29.28
N ILE A 2 -20.66 4.61 -28.10
CA ILE A 2 -20.43 5.40 -26.88
C ILE A 2 -18.95 5.81 -26.88
N ASN A 3 -18.66 7.11 -26.85
CA ASN A 3 -17.31 7.63 -26.72
C ASN A 3 -17.07 8.02 -25.24
N TYR A 4 -16.01 7.50 -24.64
CA TYR A 4 -15.61 7.83 -23.26
C TYR A 4 -14.53 8.91 -23.27
N ASN A 5 -14.72 9.97 -22.47
CA ASN A 5 -13.71 10.97 -22.16
C ASN A 5 -13.00 10.60 -20.85
N ILE A 6 -11.72 10.34 -20.94
CA ILE A 6 -10.88 9.93 -19.80
C ILE A 6 -9.91 11.05 -19.48
N GLY A 7 -10.02 11.64 -18.30
CA GLY A 7 -9.03 12.57 -17.76
C GLY A 7 -7.91 11.81 -17.03
N ILE A 8 -6.65 12.11 -17.36
CA ILE A 8 -5.49 11.52 -16.71
C ILE A 8 -4.69 12.61 -15.98
N GLN A 9 -4.76 12.64 -14.66
CA GLN A 9 -4.08 13.57 -13.75
C GLN A 9 -3.04 12.83 -12.89
N LEU A 10 -2.33 11.86 -13.44
CA LEU A 10 -1.34 11.06 -12.72
C LEU A 10 0.09 11.59 -12.88
N THR A 11 0.34 12.46 -13.84
CA THR A 11 1.66 13.03 -14.10
C THR A 11 1.55 14.41 -14.75
N LYS A 12 2.50 15.28 -14.41
CA LYS A 12 2.69 16.58 -15.11
C LYS A 12 3.60 16.44 -16.34
N ASN A 13 4.30 15.32 -16.47
CA ASN A 13 5.26 15.09 -17.54
C ASN A 13 4.53 14.54 -18.80
N SER A 14 4.63 15.27 -19.91
CA SER A 14 3.98 14.93 -21.18
C SER A 14 4.50 13.63 -21.79
N GLU A 15 5.79 13.30 -21.63
CA GLU A 15 6.37 12.05 -22.13
C GLU A 15 5.80 10.84 -21.38
N LYS A 16 5.72 10.95 -20.03
CA LYS A 16 5.08 9.91 -19.19
C LYS A 16 3.60 9.78 -19.52
N TYR A 17 2.91 10.89 -19.76
CA TYR A 17 1.52 10.86 -20.21
C TYR A 17 1.38 10.09 -21.51
N SER A 18 2.18 10.41 -22.53
CA SER A 18 2.14 9.73 -23.84
C SER A 18 2.38 8.21 -23.69
N GLY A 19 3.31 7.81 -22.82
CA GLY A 19 3.52 6.40 -22.52
C GLY A 19 2.31 5.72 -21.87
N LEU A 20 1.61 6.42 -20.96
CA LEU A 20 0.42 5.89 -20.29
C LEU A 20 -0.77 5.68 -21.22
N ILE A 21 -0.92 6.50 -22.25
CA ILE A 21 -2.08 6.46 -23.14
C ILE A 21 -1.84 5.72 -24.44
N SER A 22 -0.61 5.30 -24.74
CA SER A 22 -0.28 4.64 -26.02
C SER A 22 -1.22 3.48 -26.37
N ASP A 23 -1.54 2.65 -25.37
CA ASP A 23 -2.45 1.51 -25.54
C ASP A 23 -3.92 1.92 -25.69
N PHE A 24 -4.31 3.10 -25.19
CA PHE A 24 -5.68 3.61 -25.30
C PHE A 24 -5.93 4.32 -26.63
N GLN A 25 -4.93 4.95 -27.23
CA GLN A 25 -5.06 5.69 -28.50
C GLN A 25 -5.49 4.79 -29.67
N SER A 26 -5.18 3.50 -29.59
CA SER A 26 -5.63 2.51 -30.58
C SER A 26 -7.12 2.14 -30.44
N LYS A 27 -7.78 2.51 -29.35
CA LYS A 27 -9.17 2.19 -29.07
C LYS A 27 -10.10 3.23 -29.72
N LYS A 28 -10.96 2.80 -30.64
CA LYS A 28 -11.82 3.69 -31.46
C LYS A 28 -12.81 4.57 -30.67
N ASN A 29 -13.07 4.28 -29.39
CA ASN A 29 -14.14 4.93 -28.61
C ASN A 29 -13.63 5.58 -27.34
N VAL A 30 -12.36 5.96 -27.28
CA VAL A 30 -11.73 6.55 -26.08
C VAL A 30 -11.02 7.84 -26.49
N ASN A 31 -11.35 8.93 -25.80
CA ASN A 31 -10.65 10.20 -25.88
C ASN A 31 -9.93 10.46 -24.55
N CYS A 32 -8.59 10.51 -24.56
CA CYS A 32 -7.77 10.77 -23.38
C CYS A 32 -7.34 12.23 -23.33
N ILE A 33 -7.56 12.87 -22.18
CA ILE A 33 -7.20 14.26 -21.89
C ILE A 33 -6.12 14.28 -20.84
N HIS A 34 -4.96 14.90 -21.15
CA HIS A 34 -3.91 15.12 -20.17
C HIS A 34 -4.28 16.28 -19.24
N ILE A 35 -4.38 16.00 -17.96
CA ILE A 35 -4.70 16.98 -16.93
C ILE A 35 -3.46 17.16 -16.05
N TYR A 36 -2.70 18.21 -16.32
CA TYR A 36 -1.42 18.47 -15.63
C TYR A 36 -1.54 19.44 -14.44
N ASN A 37 -2.72 20.05 -14.24
CA ASN A 37 -3.04 20.88 -13.08
C ASN A 37 -4.56 20.92 -12.81
N ASN A 38 -4.96 21.56 -11.71
CA ASN A 38 -6.36 21.64 -11.30
C ASN A 38 -7.21 22.58 -12.17
N ASP A 39 -6.63 23.56 -12.82
CA ASP A 39 -7.41 24.48 -13.66
C ASP A 39 -7.87 23.77 -14.94
N ILE A 40 -6.99 23.02 -15.57
CA ILE A 40 -7.35 22.13 -16.70
C ILE A 40 -8.38 21.07 -16.26
N LEU A 41 -8.28 20.57 -15.02
CA LEU A 41 -9.30 19.65 -14.50
C LEU A 41 -10.67 20.34 -14.42
N LYS A 42 -10.76 21.55 -13.85
CA LYS A 42 -12.02 22.30 -13.72
C LYS A 42 -12.67 22.56 -15.09
N GLU A 43 -11.86 23.01 -16.06
CA GLU A 43 -12.32 23.31 -17.42
C GLU A 43 -12.92 22.08 -18.12
N ASN A 44 -12.38 20.89 -17.87
CA ASN A 44 -12.77 19.68 -18.59
C ASN A 44 -13.70 18.77 -17.76
N PHE A 45 -13.84 18.98 -16.45
CA PHE A 45 -14.46 18.02 -15.53
C PHE A 45 -15.89 17.65 -15.91
N SER A 46 -16.70 18.62 -16.35
CA SER A 46 -18.08 18.38 -16.77
C SER A 46 -18.22 17.45 -17.98
N SER A 47 -17.16 17.32 -18.79
CA SER A 47 -17.12 16.48 -19.97
C SER A 47 -16.59 15.07 -19.73
N LEU A 48 -15.99 14.79 -18.54
CA LEU A 48 -15.34 13.52 -18.26
C LEU A 48 -16.34 12.42 -17.89
N ASP A 49 -16.11 11.22 -18.40
CA ASP A 49 -16.77 9.98 -17.98
C ASP A 49 -15.94 9.25 -16.91
N ILE A 50 -14.61 9.33 -17.03
CA ILE A 50 -13.62 8.66 -16.15
C ILE A 50 -12.52 9.65 -15.78
N LEU A 51 -12.07 9.62 -14.54
CA LEU A 51 -10.91 10.38 -14.07
C LEU A 51 -9.91 9.46 -13.35
N ALA A 52 -8.66 9.49 -13.78
CA ALA A 52 -7.53 8.92 -13.05
C ALA A 52 -6.74 10.04 -12.38
N THR A 53 -6.66 10.05 -11.03
CA THR A 53 -5.99 11.11 -10.26
C THR A 53 -5.32 10.53 -9.01
N HIS A 54 -4.49 11.30 -8.31
CA HIS A 54 -3.92 10.88 -7.02
C HIS A 54 -4.74 11.35 -5.82
N ARG A 55 -5.45 12.47 -5.96
CA ARG A 55 -6.24 13.11 -4.88
C ARG A 55 -7.45 13.84 -5.45
N MET A 56 -8.47 13.96 -4.64
CA MET A 56 -9.66 14.76 -4.91
C MET A 56 -10.09 15.44 -3.63
N ASP A 57 -10.51 16.69 -3.73
CA ASP A 57 -11.17 17.42 -2.66
C ASP A 57 -12.59 17.83 -3.06
N ASP A 58 -13.37 18.31 -2.08
CA ASP A 58 -14.76 18.66 -2.26
C ASP A 58 -14.96 19.80 -3.27
N ASN A 59 -14.06 20.79 -3.23
CA ASN A 59 -14.09 21.93 -4.15
C ASN A 59 -13.88 21.50 -5.60
N LEU A 60 -12.89 20.69 -5.88
CA LEU A 60 -12.65 20.13 -7.23
C LEU A 60 -13.80 19.23 -7.68
N PHE A 61 -14.32 18.38 -6.78
CA PHE A 61 -15.42 17.48 -7.10
C PHE A 61 -16.72 18.21 -7.43
N SER A 62 -16.91 19.43 -6.93
CA SER A 62 -18.08 20.25 -7.23
C SER A 62 -18.25 20.61 -8.72
N TYR A 63 -17.17 20.51 -9.52
CA TYR A 63 -17.21 20.67 -10.97
C TYR A 63 -17.61 19.38 -11.72
N ALA A 64 -17.73 18.24 -11.03
CA ALA A 64 -18.18 16.99 -11.61
C ALA A 64 -19.68 17.06 -11.92
N THR A 65 -20.10 16.31 -12.94
CA THR A 65 -21.51 16.15 -13.31
C THR A 65 -21.90 14.67 -13.21
N ASP A 66 -23.18 14.35 -13.39
CA ASP A 66 -23.68 12.97 -13.46
C ASP A 66 -23.07 12.14 -14.61
N ARG A 67 -22.30 12.80 -15.48
CA ARG A 67 -21.54 12.16 -16.54
C ARG A 67 -20.38 11.36 -15.98
N LEU A 68 -19.75 11.80 -14.89
CA LEU A 68 -18.61 11.11 -14.27
C LEU A 68 -19.05 9.79 -13.63
N LYS A 69 -18.62 8.67 -14.20
CA LYS A 69 -18.99 7.32 -13.79
C LYS A 69 -17.94 6.66 -12.90
N TRP A 70 -16.68 7.04 -13.08
CA TRP A 70 -15.59 6.36 -12.40
C TRP A 70 -14.43 7.31 -12.07
N ILE A 71 -13.95 7.26 -10.83
CA ILE A 71 -12.66 7.84 -10.43
C ILE A 71 -11.74 6.71 -9.99
N HIS A 72 -10.58 6.64 -10.61
CA HIS A 72 -9.48 5.78 -10.17
C HIS A 72 -8.39 6.61 -9.50
N PHE A 73 -8.10 6.28 -8.24
CA PHE A 73 -6.99 6.90 -7.52
C PHE A 73 -5.70 6.09 -7.71
N GLY A 74 -4.67 6.71 -8.29
CA GLY A 74 -3.33 6.15 -8.43
C GLY A 74 -2.57 6.01 -7.10
N SER A 75 -3.21 6.36 -5.99
CA SER A 75 -2.70 6.20 -4.63
C SER A 75 -3.32 4.97 -3.96
N ALA A 76 -2.58 4.33 -3.05
CA ALA A 76 -3.10 3.21 -2.27
C ALA A 76 -4.03 3.69 -1.13
N GLY A 77 -3.63 4.72 -0.39
CA GLY A 77 -4.46 5.40 0.62
C GLY A 77 -5.23 6.56 0.00
N ILE A 78 -6.54 6.60 0.22
CA ILE A 78 -7.46 7.61 -0.35
C ILE A 78 -8.37 8.24 0.70
N GLU A 79 -8.12 8.00 1.98
CA GLU A 79 -8.98 8.43 3.09
C GLU A 79 -9.25 9.94 3.04
N GLY A 80 -8.24 10.75 2.70
CA GLY A 80 -8.36 12.19 2.53
C GLY A 80 -9.17 12.65 1.31
N SER A 81 -9.57 11.72 0.43
CA SER A 81 -10.42 11.99 -0.74
C SER A 81 -11.84 11.40 -0.60
N LEU A 82 -12.17 10.81 0.56
CA LEU A 82 -13.49 10.23 0.86
C LEU A 82 -14.35 11.21 1.67
N PHE A 83 -14.70 12.35 1.09
CA PHE A 83 -15.57 13.36 1.69
C PHE A 83 -17.06 13.09 1.39
N PRO A 84 -18.01 13.74 2.14
CA PRO A 84 -19.44 13.41 2.05
C PRO A 84 -20.05 13.48 0.65
N ALA A 85 -19.66 14.44 -0.19
CA ALA A 85 -20.21 14.58 -1.53
C ALA A 85 -19.82 13.41 -2.45
N ILE A 86 -18.53 13.00 -2.43
CA ILE A 86 -18.06 11.89 -3.26
C ILE A 86 -18.68 10.55 -2.80
N LEU A 87 -18.84 10.35 -1.49
CA LEU A 87 -19.46 9.14 -0.93
C LEU A 87 -20.96 9.02 -1.23
N LYS A 88 -21.67 10.15 -1.38
CA LYS A 88 -23.08 10.19 -1.77
C LYS A 88 -23.31 10.10 -3.28
N SER A 89 -22.26 10.30 -4.07
CA SER A 89 -22.35 10.24 -5.52
C SER A 89 -22.58 8.82 -6.03
N LYS A 90 -23.01 8.69 -7.28
CA LYS A 90 -23.10 7.41 -7.98
C LYS A 90 -21.78 7.02 -8.66
N THR A 91 -20.74 7.82 -8.51
CA THR A 91 -19.42 7.60 -9.12
C THR A 91 -18.74 6.40 -8.47
N ILE A 92 -18.29 5.47 -9.27
CA ILE A 92 -17.50 4.32 -8.80
C ILE A 92 -16.12 4.83 -8.37
N ILE A 93 -15.69 4.44 -7.17
CA ILE A 93 -14.37 4.80 -6.65
C ILE A 93 -13.51 3.54 -6.56
N THR A 94 -12.31 3.60 -7.13
CA THR A 94 -11.29 2.57 -7.00
C THR A 94 -9.94 3.19 -6.67
N ASN A 95 -9.03 2.41 -6.10
CA ASN A 95 -7.68 2.85 -5.77
C ASN A 95 -6.62 1.80 -6.15
N SER A 96 -5.35 2.18 -6.07
CA SER A 96 -4.21 1.32 -6.35
C SER A 96 -3.74 0.55 -5.10
N SER A 97 -4.68 -0.04 -4.35
CA SER A 97 -4.36 -0.84 -3.17
C SER A 97 -3.47 -2.03 -3.53
N GLY A 98 -2.42 -2.25 -2.75
CA GLY A 98 -1.50 -3.38 -2.91
C GLY A 98 -0.21 -3.08 -3.68
N ILE A 99 -0.12 -1.99 -4.42
CA ILE A 99 1.08 -1.65 -5.23
C ILE A 99 2.37 -1.52 -4.40
N HIS A 100 2.26 -1.20 -3.12
CA HIS A 100 3.39 -1.03 -2.21
C HIS A 100 3.72 -2.29 -1.39
N ALA A 101 3.00 -3.41 -1.63
CA ALA A 101 3.13 -4.59 -0.78
C ALA A 101 4.54 -5.17 -0.80
N ASP A 102 5.17 -5.25 -1.97
CA ASP A 102 6.52 -5.78 -2.11
C ASP A 102 7.56 -4.86 -1.47
N SER A 103 7.58 -3.57 -1.84
CA SER A 103 8.56 -2.61 -1.32
C SER A 103 8.48 -2.47 0.20
N VAL A 104 7.27 -2.36 0.76
CA VAL A 104 7.09 -2.23 2.21
C VAL A 104 7.48 -3.51 2.94
N SER A 105 7.11 -4.68 2.40
CA SER A 105 7.48 -5.94 3.05
C SER A 105 8.97 -6.23 3.02
N GLU A 106 9.67 -5.83 1.95
CA GLU A 106 11.13 -5.90 1.88
C GLU A 106 11.79 -4.99 2.92
N PHE A 107 11.29 -3.76 3.07
CA PHE A 107 11.76 -2.83 4.10
C PHE A 107 11.57 -3.41 5.51
N VAL A 108 10.44 -4.06 5.80
CA VAL A 108 10.19 -4.71 7.10
C VAL A 108 11.20 -5.82 7.37
N ILE A 109 11.42 -6.73 6.41
CA ILE A 109 12.40 -7.82 6.58
C ILE A 109 13.82 -7.26 6.73
N ALA A 110 14.19 -6.25 5.93
CA ALA A 110 15.48 -5.58 6.06
C ALA A 110 15.67 -4.96 7.45
N SER A 111 14.64 -4.30 7.99
CA SER A 111 14.66 -3.72 9.34
C SER A 111 14.83 -4.79 10.41
N MET A 112 14.10 -5.90 10.32
CA MET A 112 14.24 -7.03 11.26
C MET A 112 15.66 -7.62 11.21
N LEU A 113 16.21 -7.83 10.01
CA LEU A 113 17.59 -8.30 9.83
C LEU A 113 18.61 -7.30 10.36
N TYR A 114 18.39 -6.00 10.19
CA TYR A 114 19.24 -4.94 10.71
C TYR A 114 19.43 -5.08 12.23
N PHE A 115 18.36 -5.30 12.98
CA PHE A 115 18.40 -5.51 14.43
C PHE A 115 18.95 -6.90 14.77
N ALA A 116 18.44 -7.96 14.16
CA ALA A 116 18.83 -9.33 14.46
C ALA A 116 20.32 -9.58 14.19
N LYS A 117 20.89 -8.96 13.17
CA LYS A 117 22.31 -9.14 12.75
C LYS A 117 23.23 -8.04 13.24
N GLN A 118 22.76 -7.17 14.13
CA GLN A 118 23.60 -6.12 14.76
C GLN A 118 24.30 -5.21 13.75
N PHE A 119 23.63 -4.85 12.64
CA PHE A 119 24.25 -4.02 11.59
C PHE A 119 24.77 -2.67 12.10
N LYS A 120 24.15 -2.11 13.15
CA LYS A 120 24.63 -0.90 13.79
C LYS A 120 26.05 -1.10 14.37
N ASP A 121 26.27 -2.19 15.11
CA ASP A 121 27.56 -2.52 15.71
C ASP A 121 28.58 -2.85 14.62
N CYS A 122 28.19 -3.62 13.58
CA CYS A 122 29.04 -3.90 12.43
C CYS A 122 29.53 -2.61 11.75
N ASN A 123 28.64 -1.64 11.55
CA ASN A 123 29.01 -0.35 10.95
C ASN A 123 29.96 0.46 11.85
N THR A 124 29.81 0.38 13.18
CA THR A 124 30.72 1.01 14.13
C THR A 124 32.11 0.41 14.03
N PHE A 125 32.23 -0.91 14.00
CA PHE A 125 33.50 -1.60 13.86
C PHE A 125 34.19 -1.29 12.53
N TYR A 126 33.43 -1.25 11.44
CA TYR A 126 33.94 -0.84 10.14
C TYR A 126 34.55 0.57 10.17
N LYS A 127 33.83 1.54 10.77
CA LYS A 127 34.32 2.93 10.90
C LYS A 127 35.58 3.04 11.76
N ASN A 128 35.66 2.26 12.84
CA ASN A 128 36.80 2.26 13.76
C ASN A 128 37.95 1.41 13.24
N LYS A 129 37.81 0.69 12.09
CA LYS A 129 38.80 -0.28 11.58
C LYS A 129 39.12 -1.40 12.58
N GLU A 130 38.11 -1.82 13.35
CA GLU A 130 38.19 -2.89 14.34
C GLU A 130 37.66 -4.20 13.75
N TRP A 131 38.14 -5.34 14.30
CA TRP A 131 37.65 -6.67 13.94
C TRP A 131 37.18 -7.42 15.19
N ASN A 132 35.95 -7.15 15.64
CA ASN A 132 35.37 -7.69 16.87
C ASN A 132 34.26 -8.72 16.58
N GLN A 133 34.54 -9.68 15.68
CA GLN A 133 33.53 -10.63 15.19
C GLN A 133 32.83 -11.42 16.31
N TRP A 134 33.57 -11.80 17.38
CA TRP A 134 33.00 -12.61 18.45
C TRP A 134 32.05 -11.84 19.36
N ASP A 135 32.28 -10.57 19.57
CA ASP A 135 31.41 -9.72 20.37
C ASP A 135 30.09 -9.42 19.65
N ILE A 136 30.14 -9.28 18.33
CA ILE A 136 28.94 -9.18 17.51
C ILE A 136 28.21 -10.54 17.45
N ALA A 137 28.94 -11.63 17.19
CA ALA A 137 28.36 -12.96 17.06
C ALA A 137 27.54 -13.38 18.26
N LYS A 138 27.99 -13.03 19.50
CA LYS A 138 27.25 -13.30 20.74
C LYS A 138 25.90 -12.60 20.84
N LYS A 139 25.75 -11.44 20.17
CA LYS A 139 24.52 -10.62 20.18
C LYS A 139 23.60 -10.96 19.01
N MET A 140 24.12 -11.55 17.95
CA MET A 140 23.34 -11.88 16.74
C MET A 140 22.27 -12.92 17.04
N GLN A 141 21.11 -12.72 16.45
CA GLN A 141 19.99 -13.65 16.51
C GLN A 141 19.60 -14.12 15.12
N ASN A 142 18.94 -15.26 15.03
CA ASN A 142 18.33 -15.75 13.81
C ASN A 142 16.84 -15.44 13.82
N LEU A 143 16.26 -15.16 12.66
CA LEU A 143 14.81 -15.01 12.51
C LEU A 143 14.11 -16.37 12.53
N LYS A 144 14.81 -17.44 12.13
CA LYS A 144 14.27 -18.81 12.14
C LYS A 144 13.80 -19.20 13.55
N GLY A 145 12.56 -19.69 13.65
CA GLY A 145 11.93 -20.08 14.91
C GLY A 145 11.36 -18.94 15.74
N LYS A 146 11.59 -17.68 15.35
CA LYS A 146 11.00 -16.50 15.95
C LYS A 146 9.57 -16.28 15.47
N THR A 147 8.76 -15.60 16.27
CA THR A 147 7.37 -15.25 15.95
C THR A 147 7.28 -13.80 15.49
N ILE A 148 6.57 -13.58 14.38
CA ILE A 148 6.19 -12.25 13.91
C ILE A 148 4.67 -12.08 14.05
N GLY A 149 4.26 -11.04 14.78
CA GLY A 149 2.87 -10.59 14.90
C GLY A 149 2.59 -9.46 13.91
N ILE A 150 1.53 -9.60 13.10
CA ILE A 150 1.18 -8.64 12.06
C ILE A 150 -0.21 -8.08 12.34
N ILE A 151 -0.28 -6.84 12.82
CA ILE A 151 -1.53 -6.12 13.04
C ILE A 151 -1.97 -5.51 11.71
N GLY A 152 -3.04 -6.06 11.12
CA GLY A 152 -3.52 -5.68 9.79
C GLY A 152 -3.02 -6.61 8.68
N TYR A 153 -3.50 -7.85 8.64
CA TYR A 153 -3.14 -8.86 7.63
C TYR A 153 -3.86 -8.60 6.28
N GLY A 154 -3.63 -7.41 5.70
CA GLY A 154 -4.05 -7.00 4.35
C GLY A 154 -3.02 -7.37 3.28
N SER A 155 -2.95 -6.60 2.18
CA SER A 155 -1.98 -6.85 1.08
C SER A 155 -0.53 -6.78 1.56
N ILE A 156 -0.16 -5.75 2.32
CA ILE A 156 1.18 -5.57 2.91
C ILE A 156 1.45 -6.69 3.93
N GLY A 157 0.54 -6.91 4.88
CA GLY A 157 0.71 -7.94 5.91
C GLY A 157 0.89 -9.35 5.33
N LYS A 158 0.17 -9.69 4.25
CA LYS A 158 0.34 -10.95 3.52
C LYS A 158 1.72 -11.06 2.87
N ALA A 159 2.21 -9.99 2.24
CA ALA A 159 3.52 -9.96 1.62
C ALA A 159 4.64 -10.12 2.67
N ILE A 160 4.50 -9.49 3.85
CA ILE A 160 5.40 -9.66 4.99
C ILE A 160 5.36 -11.10 5.49
N GLY A 161 4.16 -11.65 5.71
CA GLY A 161 3.97 -13.04 6.17
C GLY A 161 4.63 -14.06 5.25
N ASN A 162 4.46 -13.91 3.93
CA ASN A 162 5.11 -14.78 2.94
C ASN A 162 6.64 -14.76 3.07
N ARG A 163 7.25 -13.58 3.21
CA ARG A 163 8.68 -13.42 3.37
C ARG A 163 9.16 -13.97 4.72
N ALA A 164 8.43 -13.70 5.79
CA ALA A 164 8.73 -14.23 7.13
C ALA A 164 8.69 -15.77 7.16
N LYS A 165 7.73 -16.40 6.49
CA LYS A 165 7.70 -17.88 6.34
C LYS A 165 8.93 -18.40 5.62
N ALA A 166 9.44 -17.71 4.60
CA ALA A 166 10.67 -18.10 3.92
C ALA A 166 11.91 -18.06 4.84
N PHE A 167 11.90 -17.19 5.86
CA PHE A 167 12.91 -17.16 6.92
C PHE A 167 12.67 -18.19 8.05
N GLY A 168 11.65 -19.04 7.93
CA GLY A 168 11.33 -20.05 8.92
C GLY A 168 10.71 -19.49 10.21
N MET A 169 10.04 -18.33 10.12
CA MET A 169 9.32 -17.72 11.23
C MET A 169 7.92 -18.31 11.40
N ARG A 170 7.40 -18.24 12.63
CA ARG A 170 5.99 -18.39 12.93
C ARG A 170 5.29 -17.07 12.68
N VAL A 171 4.15 -17.08 11.98
CA VAL A 171 3.42 -15.87 11.58
C VAL A 171 2.04 -15.85 12.22
N ILE A 172 1.77 -14.84 13.04
CA ILE A 172 0.46 -14.57 13.64
C ILE A 172 -0.02 -13.23 13.06
N GLY A 173 -1.23 -13.16 12.55
CA GLY A 173 -1.79 -11.91 12.02
C GLY A 173 -3.19 -11.66 12.50
N THR A 174 -3.59 -10.39 12.59
CA THR A 174 -4.98 -10.02 12.89
C THR A 174 -5.59 -9.20 11.77
N ARG A 175 -6.91 -9.30 11.62
CA ARG A 175 -7.70 -8.60 10.62
C ARG A 175 -9.03 -8.16 11.21
N ARG A 176 -9.45 -6.91 10.93
CA ARG A 176 -10.67 -6.32 11.50
C ARG A 176 -11.94 -7.16 11.31
N LEU A 177 -12.12 -7.78 10.15
CA LEU A 177 -13.30 -8.58 9.83
C LEU A 177 -13.11 -10.08 10.08
N GLN A 178 -11.99 -10.50 10.68
CA GLN A 178 -11.76 -11.87 11.04
C GLN A 178 -12.61 -12.23 12.27
N LYS A 179 -13.39 -13.29 12.18
CA LYS A 179 -14.27 -13.74 13.27
C LYS A 179 -13.81 -15.06 13.93
N THR A 180 -13.02 -15.84 13.23
CA THR A 180 -12.53 -17.14 13.67
C THR A 180 -11.05 -17.29 13.39
N ILE A 181 -10.37 -18.15 14.11
CA ILE A 181 -8.96 -18.47 13.89
C ILE A 181 -8.84 -19.29 12.60
N GLU A 182 -7.98 -18.88 11.69
CA GLU A 182 -7.69 -19.60 10.45
C GLU A 182 -6.19 -19.82 10.28
N ASN A 183 -5.83 -20.98 9.70
CA ASN A 183 -4.47 -21.32 9.29
C ASN A 183 -4.42 -21.38 7.77
N LYS A 184 -3.37 -20.79 7.18
CA LYS A 184 -3.14 -20.80 5.72
C LYS A 184 -1.64 -20.99 5.46
N LYS A 185 -1.27 -21.40 4.25
CA LYS A 185 0.13 -21.61 3.86
C LYS A 185 1.07 -20.46 4.22
N THR A 186 0.56 -19.22 4.23
CA THR A 186 1.34 -17.98 4.42
C THR A 186 1.23 -17.41 5.83
N ILE A 187 0.45 -18.04 6.72
CA ILE A 187 0.20 -17.59 8.09
C ILE A 187 -0.17 -18.78 8.95
N ASP A 188 0.43 -18.90 10.13
CA ASP A 188 0.11 -19.98 11.08
C ASP A 188 -1.21 -19.71 11.80
N TYR A 189 -1.45 -18.46 12.20
CA TYR A 189 -2.69 -18.06 12.85
C TYR A 189 -3.17 -16.70 12.34
N LEU A 190 -4.31 -16.68 11.66
CA LEU A 190 -5.06 -15.45 11.39
C LEU A 190 -6.17 -15.35 12.43
N ILE A 191 -6.09 -14.37 13.33
CA ILE A 191 -6.94 -14.26 14.50
C ILE A 191 -7.84 -13.02 14.44
N PRO A 192 -8.97 -13.02 15.19
CA PRO A 192 -9.78 -11.81 15.41
C PRO A 192 -8.97 -10.71 16.10
N LEU A 193 -9.43 -9.46 15.95
CA LEU A 193 -8.81 -8.32 16.63
C LEU A 193 -9.01 -8.38 18.17
N SER A 194 -10.06 -9.07 18.65
CA SER A 194 -10.27 -9.34 20.09
C SER A 194 -9.14 -10.09 20.76
N ASP A 195 -8.37 -10.86 19.98
CA ASP A 195 -7.28 -11.71 20.46
C ASP A 195 -5.90 -11.02 20.28
N LEU A 196 -5.89 -9.67 20.23
CA LEU A 196 -4.69 -8.89 20.01
C LEU A 196 -3.64 -9.15 21.11
N ASP A 197 -4.05 -9.30 22.37
CA ASP A 197 -3.15 -9.57 23.49
C ASP A 197 -2.37 -10.86 23.25
N PHE A 198 -3.03 -11.93 22.79
CA PHE A 198 -2.36 -13.17 22.38
C PHE A 198 -1.29 -12.94 21.32
N LEU A 199 -1.59 -12.11 20.27
CA LEU A 199 -0.60 -11.79 19.25
C LEU A 199 0.61 -11.07 19.88
N LEU A 200 0.38 -10.11 20.77
CA LEU A 200 1.45 -9.31 21.38
C LEU A 200 2.34 -10.17 22.29
N GLU A 201 1.74 -11.02 23.11
CA GLU A 201 2.45 -11.92 24.05
C GLU A 201 3.31 -12.96 23.32
N GLU A 202 2.84 -13.50 22.19
CA GLU A 202 3.52 -14.55 21.43
C GLU A 202 4.60 -14.02 20.47
N SER A 203 4.69 -12.69 20.25
CA SER A 203 5.52 -12.12 19.20
C SER A 203 6.88 -11.66 19.68
N ASP A 204 7.95 -12.11 18.99
CA ASP A 204 9.29 -11.52 19.09
C ASP A 204 9.39 -10.19 18.30
N TYR A 205 8.60 -10.06 17.22
CA TYR A 205 8.52 -8.87 16.37
C TYR A 205 7.07 -8.52 16.11
N VAL A 206 6.70 -7.24 16.28
CA VAL A 206 5.35 -6.75 16.00
C VAL A 206 5.40 -5.74 14.87
N ILE A 207 4.57 -5.97 13.84
CA ILE A 207 4.44 -5.10 12.68
C ILE A 207 3.03 -4.54 12.61
N ILE A 208 2.92 -3.21 12.49
CA ILE A 208 1.64 -2.51 12.31
C ILE A 208 1.49 -2.14 10.84
N SER A 209 0.56 -2.77 10.15
CA SER A 209 0.25 -2.54 8.73
C SER A 209 -1.24 -2.29 8.46
N CYS A 210 -1.95 -1.82 9.48
CA CYS A 210 -3.34 -1.35 9.36
C CYS A 210 -3.39 0.16 9.05
N PRO A 211 -4.49 0.65 8.44
CA PRO A 211 -4.72 2.08 8.27
C PRO A 211 -4.80 2.78 9.64
N LEU A 212 -4.39 4.06 9.67
CA LEU A 212 -4.70 4.95 10.79
C LEU A 212 -6.20 5.26 10.74
N THR A 213 -6.92 4.83 11.75
CA THR A 213 -8.35 5.15 11.93
C THR A 213 -8.51 6.03 13.16
N PRO A 214 -9.55 6.90 13.21
CA PRO A 214 -9.90 7.64 14.42
C PRO A 214 -10.14 6.73 15.60
#